data_0ca7457c1eb38693dd8c2d80b6ef18a0
#
_entry.id   0ca7457c1eb38693dd8c2d80b6ef18a0
#
_cell.length_a   1.000
_cell.length_b   1.000
_cell.length_c   1.000
_cell.angle_alpha   90.00
_cell.angle_beta   90.00
_cell.angle_gamma   90.00
#
_symmetry.space_group_name_H-M   'P 1'
#
loop_
_entity.id
_entity.type
_entity.pdbx_description
1 polymer ?
#
loop_
_entity_poly.entity_id
_entity_poly.type
_entity_poly.pdbx_seq_one_letter_code
_entity_poly.pdbx_strand_id
1 'polypeptide(L)'
;MEKTEFLTIFPTFENLEVVKKTLPSVIEETKRNDAKLIVHDSSVNGRQEKWDYLHELNKTGDFFLILSNNLPMAHARNMCLHLGQELYAPEYICIMDDDHGFRQGLVSSMVEAMKKYYGKASPNGLRYGMFSACFVHTRTKREKINDMYEFPTINNEPFAMGGFNSCFRCAPTNHWNNVLKGYDTDEYLISIYQTATLRWRNYHKGFTILFVGNGNLVFDIDNQGRGTSFPNELRLWDEKYCKSDTRSNYFGK
;
A
#
# COMPACT_ATOMS: atom_id res chain seq x y z
N MET A 1 -11.06 -20.20 -11.74
CA MET A 1 -10.47 -19.20 -10.85
C MET A 1 -9.13 -19.76 -10.38
N GLU A 2 -8.07 -19.07 -10.70
CA GLU A 2 -6.71 -19.45 -10.29
C GLU A 2 -6.49 -18.98 -8.85
N LYS A 3 -6.04 -19.85 -7.95
CA LYS A 3 -5.75 -19.46 -6.57
C LYS A 3 -4.32 -18.98 -6.45
N THR A 4 -4.10 -17.87 -5.77
CA THR A 4 -2.76 -17.40 -5.39
C THR A 4 -2.68 -17.12 -3.91
N GLU A 5 -1.51 -17.25 -3.33
CA GLU A 5 -1.31 -16.86 -1.94
C GLU A 5 -1.24 -15.34 -1.79
N PHE A 6 -0.56 -14.66 -2.73
CA PHE A 6 -0.30 -13.22 -2.63
C PHE A 6 -0.62 -12.49 -3.93
N LEU A 7 -1.33 -11.38 -3.82
CA LEU A 7 -1.63 -10.47 -4.91
C LEU A 7 -1.03 -9.09 -4.63
N THR A 8 -0.25 -8.58 -5.56
CA THR A 8 0.20 -7.18 -5.57
C THR A 8 -0.67 -6.37 -6.52
N ILE A 9 -1.11 -5.19 -6.06
CA ILE A 9 -1.80 -4.18 -6.87
C ILE A 9 -0.87 -2.97 -6.96
N PHE A 10 -0.52 -2.61 -8.20
CA PHE A 10 0.38 -1.52 -8.55
C PHE A 10 -0.39 -0.47 -9.38
N PRO A 11 -1.11 0.45 -8.72
CA PRO A 11 -1.74 1.56 -9.43
C PRO A 11 -0.69 2.61 -9.76
N THR A 12 -0.72 3.11 -10.99
CA THR A 12 0.21 4.15 -11.44
C THR A 12 -0.51 5.27 -12.16
N PHE A 13 0.04 6.48 -12.07
CA PHE A 13 -0.48 7.68 -12.69
C PHE A 13 0.67 8.56 -13.18
N GLU A 14 0.68 8.89 -14.48
CA GLU A 14 1.74 9.71 -15.10
C GLU A 14 3.15 9.16 -14.82
N ASN A 15 4.16 10.00 -14.76
CA ASN A 15 5.53 9.73 -14.32
C ASN A 15 6.14 8.39 -14.79
N LEU A 16 6.25 8.22 -16.12
CA LEU A 16 6.82 7.03 -16.74
C LEU A 16 8.22 6.67 -16.21
N GLU A 17 9.07 7.66 -15.96
CA GLU A 17 10.44 7.43 -15.52
C GLU A 17 10.55 6.82 -14.12
N VAL A 18 9.57 7.10 -13.26
CA VAL A 18 9.49 6.43 -11.96
C VAL A 18 9.06 4.97 -12.14
N VAL A 19 8.04 4.73 -12.95
CA VAL A 19 7.55 3.37 -13.23
C VAL A 19 8.63 2.50 -13.89
N LYS A 20 9.42 3.05 -14.80
CA LYS A 20 10.57 2.35 -15.40
C LYS A 20 11.59 1.86 -14.36
N LYS A 21 11.72 2.57 -13.24
CA LYS A 21 12.67 2.23 -12.16
C LYS A 21 12.09 1.26 -11.13
N THR A 22 10.78 1.30 -10.90
CA THR A 22 10.14 0.55 -9.81
C THR A 22 9.48 -0.75 -10.29
N LEU A 23 8.66 -0.68 -11.34
CA LEU A 23 7.84 -1.80 -11.78
C LEU A 23 8.64 -3.07 -12.15
N PRO A 24 9.81 -3.02 -12.81
CA PRO A 24 10.58 -4.22 -13.11
C PRO A 24 10.94 -5.03 -11.85
N SER A 25 11.28 -4.37 -10.76
CA SER A 25 11.60 -5.03 -9.48
C SER A 25 10.38 -5.67 -8.83
N VAL A 26 9.21 -5.07 -9.01
CA VAL A 26 7.93 -5.63 -8.52
C VAL A 26 7.58 -6.88 -9.31
N ILE A 27 7.73 -6.85 -10.64
CA ILE A 27 7.51 -8.02 -11.50
C ILE A 27 8.44 -9.18 -11.10
N GLU A 28 9.72 -8.88 -10.95
CA GLU A 28 10.72 -9.91 -10.59
C GLU A 28 10.41 -10.58 -9.26
N GLU A 29 10.08 -9.81 -8.22
CA GLU A 29 9.80 -10.34 -6.90
C GLU A 29 8.47 -11.09 -6.85
N THR A 30 7.43 -10.64 -7.55
CA THR A 30 6.16 -11.37 -7.66
C THR A 30 6.33 -12.70 -8.39
N LYS A 31 7.07 -12.73 -9.49
CA LYS A 31 7.39 -13.98 -10.22
C LYS A 31 8.15 -14.98 -9.36
N ARG A 32 9.16 -14.50 -8.63
CA ARG A 32 9.99 -15.36 -7.74
C ARG A 32 9.16 -16.08 -6.68
N ASN A 33 8.05 -15.50 -6.26
CA ASN A 33 7.19 -16.03 -5.20
C ASN A 33 5.89 -16.65 -5.71
N ASP A 34 5.75 -16.87 -7.03
CA ASP A 34 4.51 -17.34 -7.67
C ASP A 34 3.28 -16.49 -7.26
N ALA A 35 3.52 -15.21 -7.01
CA ALA A 35 2.50 -14.24 -6.67
C ALA A 35 1.88 -13.64 -7.95
N LYS A 36 0.71 -13.04 -7.83
CA LYS A 36 0.05 -12.35 -8.93
C LYS A 36 0.23 -10.85 -8.82
N LEU A 37 0.25 -10.18 -9.97
CA LEU A 37 0.41 -8.73 -10.10
C LEU A 37 -0.69 -8.16 -10.98
N ILE A 38 -1.34 -7.11 -10.51
CA ILE A 38 -2.19 -6.24 -11.31
C ILE A 38 -1.52 -4.89 -11.40
N VAL A 39 -1.27 -4.44 -12.62
CA VAL A 39 -0.80 -3.08 -12.94
C VAL A 39 -1.97 -2.30 -13.51
N HIS A 40 -2.28 -1.17 -12.92
CA HIS A 40 -3.32 -0.27 -13.40
C HIS A 40 -2.73 1.09 -13.70
N ASP A 41 -2.92 1.58 -14.92
CA ASP A 41 -2.56 2.94 -15.29
C ASP A 41 -3.79 3.79 -15.62
N SER A 42 -3.85 4.99 -15.07
CA SER A 42 -4.89 5.98 -15.35
C SER A 42 -4.33 7.32 -15.83
N SER A 43 -3.16 7.32 -16.44
CA SER A 43 -2.47 8.51 -16.95
C SER A 43 -3.29 9.27 -17.99
N VAL A 44 -3.13 10.60 -17.99
CA VAL A 44 -3.72 11.52 -18.95
C VAL A 44 -2.65 12.06 -19.87
N ASN A 45 -1.61 12.65 -19.30
CA ASN A 45 -0.49 13.24 -20.04
C ASN A 45 0.57 12.17 -20.34
N GLY A 46 1.11 12.17 -21.56
CA GLY A 46 2.12 11.19 -21.97
C GLY A 46 1.66 9.73 -21.93
N ARG A 47 0.36 9.48 -21.85
CA ARG A 47 -0.20 8.14 -21.63
C ARG A 47 0.17 7.15 -22.73
N GLN A 48 0.26 7.58 -24.01
CA GLN A 48 0.56 6.66 -25.09
C GLN A 48 1.95 6.05 -24.93
N GLU A 49 2.96 6.86 -24.67
CA GLU A 49 4.34 6.37 -24.44
C GLU A 49 4.39 5.40 -23.24
N LYS A 50 3.66 5.73 -22.17
CA LYS A 50 3.59 4.87 -20.99
C LYS A 50 2.85 3.57 -21.26
N TRP A 51 1.76 3.61 -22.00
CA TRP A 51 1.00 2.42 -22.38
C TRP A 51 1.82 1.52 -23.30
N ASP A 52 2.54 2.09 -24.26
CA ASP A 52 3.46 1.34 -25.13
C ASP A 52 4.55 0.65 -24.30
N TYR A 53 5.12 1.35 -23.32
CA TYR A 53 6.07 0.78 -22.37
C TYR A 53 5.46 -0.37 -21.55
N LEU A 54 4.27 -0.18 -20.99
CA LEU A 54 3.59 -1.20 -20.18
C LEU A 54 3.21 -2.43 -21.03
N HIS A 55 2.75 -2.24 -22.24
CA HIS A 55 2.49 -3.34 -23.17
C HIS A 55 3.77 -4.09 -23.55
N GLU A 56 4.85 -3.38 -23.84
CA GLU A 56 6.15 -3.99 -24.13
C GLU A 56 6.63 -4.82 -22.93
N LEU A 57 6.57 -4.26 -21.74
CA LEU A 57 6.98 -4.93 -20.51
C LEU A 57 6.13 -6.17 -20.19
N ASN A 58 4.86 -6.17 -20.62
CA ASN A 58 3.91 -7.27 -20.38
C ASN A 58 3.83 -8.27 -21.53
N LYS A 59 4.74 -8.27 -22.49
CA LYS A 59 4.72 -9.24 -23.63
C LYS A 59 4.77 -10.69 -23.15
N THR A 60 5.36 -10.94 -22.01
CA THR A 60 5.44 -12.29 -21.40
C THR A 60 4.23 -12.63 -20.54
N GLY A 61 3.26 -11.72 -20.37
CA GLY A 61 2.06 -11.95 -19.57
C GLY A 61 2.33 -12.02 -18.06
N ASP A 62 3.37 -11.34 -17.58
CA ASP A 62 3.82 -11.39 -16.19
C ASP A 62 2.89 -10.66 -15.21
N PHE A 63 1.96 -9.85 -15.73
CA PHE A 63 0.97 -9.16 -14.91
C PHE A 63 -0.34 -8.95 -15.68
N PHE A 64 -1.42 -8.73 -14.95
CA PHE A 64 -2.68 -8.29 -15.53
C PHE A 64 -2.68 -6.77 -15.69
N LEU A 65 -2.74 -6.29 -16.93
CA LEU A 65 -2.69 -4.86 -17.25
C LEU A 65 -4.10 -4.28 -17.41
N ILE A 66 -4.37 -3.22 -16.68
CA ILE A 66 -5.59 -2.42 -16.78
C ILE A 66 -5.20 -1.00 -17.19
N LEU A 67 -5.78 -0.53 -18.29
CA LEU A 67 -5.60 0.83 -18.77
C LEU A 67 -6.93 1.58 -18.68
N SER A 68 -6.92 2.75 -18.07
CA SER A 68 -8.08 3.62 -17.97
C SER A 68 -7.69 5.07 -18.25
N ASN A 69 -8.67 5.94 -18.37
CA ASN A 69 -8.43 7.35 -18.61
C ASN A 69 -8.90 8.16 -17.41
N ASN A 70 -7.96 8.78 -16.68
CA ASN A 70 -8.25 9.68 -15.58
C ASN A 70 -9.19 9.11 -14.49
N LEU A 71 -9.05 7.83 -14.19
CA LEU A 71 -9.82 7.21 -13.11
C LEU A 71 -9.25 7.67 -11.76
N PRO A 72 -10.08 8.24 -10.85
CA PRO A 72 -9.60 8.63 -9.52
C PRO A 72 -8.95 7.47 -8.78
N MET A 73 -7.86 7.73 -8.05
CA MET A 73 -7.01 6.71 -7.43
C MET A 73 -7.77 5.74 -6.51
N ALA A 74 -8.76 6.23 -5.75
CA ALA A 74 -9.58 5.38 -4.88
C ALA A 74 -10.42 4.39 -5.69
N HIS A 75 -11.04 4.84 -6.78
CA HIS A 75 -11.81 4.01 -7.68
C HIS A 75 -10.91 2.97 -8.37
N ALA A 76 -9.74 3.40 -8.84
CA ALA A 76 -8.74 2.54 -9.44
C ALA A 76 -8.31 1.40 -8.49
N ARG A 77 -7.97 1.74 -7.26
CA ARG A 77 -7.58 0.77 -6.23
C ARG A 77 -8.71 -0.20 -5.88
N ASN A 78 -9.95 0.31 -5.71
CA ASN A 78 -11.11 -0.54 -5.42
C ASN A 78 -11.45 -1.47 -6.59
N MET A 79 -11.39 -0.97 -7.81
CA MET A 79 -11.57 -1.79 -9.02
C MET A 79 -10.54 -2.93 -9.06
N CYS A 80 -9.26 -2.61 -8.84
CA CYS A 80 -8.21 -3.62 -8.81
C CYS A 80 -8.37 -4.62 -7.66
N LEU A 81 -8.81 -4.16 -6.48
CA LEU A 81 -9.13 -5.03 -5.34
C LEU A 81 -10.21 -6.04 -5.69
N HIS A 82 -11.31 -5.56 -6.27
CA HIS A 82 -12.44 -6.41 -6.64
C HIS A 82 -12.05 -7.39 -7.75
N LEU A 83 -11.48 -6.89 -8.84
CA LEU A 83 -11.07 -7.70 -9.96
C LEU A 83 -10.03 -8.75 -9.57
N GLY A 84 -9.06 -8.37 -8.73
CA GLY A 84 -8.03 -9.28 -8.26
C GLY A 84 -8.58 -10.43 -7.41
N GLN A 85 -9.61 -10.17 -6.61
CA GLN A 85 -10.29 -11.21 -5.85
C GLN A 85 -11.07 -12.16 -6.77
N GLU A 86 -11.75 -11.64 -7.77
CA GLU A 86 -12.50 -12.44 -8.75
C GLU A 86 -11.58 -13.31 -9.63
N LEU A 87 -10.45 -12.78 -10.05
CA LEU A 87 -9.52 -13.49 -10.93
C LEU A 87 -8.68 -14.54 -10.19
N TYR A 88 -8.19 -14.20 -8.99
CA TYR A 88 -7.10 -14.94 -8.36
C TYR A 88 -7.41 -15.49 -6.97
N ALA A 89 -8.56 -15.15 -6.38
CA ALA A 89 -8.93 -15.56 -5.00
C ALA A 89 -7.74 -15.54 -4.02
N PRO A 90 -7.02 -14.41 -3.88
CA PRO A 90 -5.80 -14.35 -3.09
C PRO A 90 -6.08 -14.48 -1.60
N GLU A 91 -5.14 -15.08 -0.86
CA GLU A 91 -5.19 -15.09 0.61
C GLU A 91 -4.80 -13.72 1.17
N TYR A 92 -3.79 -13.09 0.58
CA TYR A 92 -3.24 -11.80 0.99
C TYR A 92 -3.19 -10.82 -0.19
N ILE A 93 -3.54 -9.57 0.08
CA ILE A 93 -3.50 -8.51 -0.93
C ILE A 93 -2.62 -7.38 -0.42
N CYS A 94 -1.71 -6.94 -1.28
CA CYS A 94 -0.89 -5.77 -1.11
C CYS A 94 -1.24 -4.69 -2.14
N ILE A 95 -1.40 -3.46 -1.69
CA ILE A 95 -1.51 -2.28 -2.56
C ILE A 95 -0.36 -1.35 -2.24
N MET A 96 0.36 -0.93 -3.26
CA MET A 96 1.53 -0.07 -3.13
C MET A 96 1.39 1.21 -3.94
N ASP A 97 2.25 2.18 -3.68
CA ASP A 97 2.38 3.38 -4.49
C ASP A 97 3.50 3.17 -5.55
N ASP A 98 3.38 3.80 -6.71
CA ASP A 98 4.23 3.54 -7.89
C ASP A 98 5.67 4.08 -7.79
N ASP A 99 5.95 4.91 -6.77
CA ASP A 99 7.30 5.43 -6.47
C ASP A 99 8.15 4.48 -5.61
N HIS A 100 7.66 3.28 -5.36
CA HIS A 100 8.35 2.26 -4.56
C HIS A 100 8.59 1.00 -5.38
N GLY A 101 9.77 0.40 -5.19
CA GLY A 101 10.11 -0.88 -5.78
C GLY A 101 10.40 -1.95 -4.74
N PHE A 102 10.34 -3.21 -5.16
CA PHE A 102 10.59 -4.36 -4.29
C PHE A 102 12.07 -4.74 -4.27
N ARG A 103 12.51 -5.21 -3.13
CA ARG A 103 13.75 -5.99 -2.99
C ARG A 103 13.42 -7.45 -2.78
N GLN A 104 14.39 -8.30 -3.04
CA GLN A 104 14.25 -9.73 -2.84
C GLN A 104 13.83 -10.07 -1.41
N GLY A 105 12.85 -10.97 -1.28
CA GLY A 105 12.33 -11.45 0.00
C GLY A 105 11.17 -10.64 0.56
N LEU A 106 10.70 -9.59 -0.13
CA LEU A 106 9.57 -8.80 0.37
C LEU A 106 8.30 -9.63 0.47
N VAL A 107 7.92 -10.32 -0.61
CA VAL A 107 6.66 -11.08 -0.66
C VAL A 107 6.66 -12.17 0.39
N SER A 108 7.73 -12.98 0.47
CA SER A 108 7.85 -14.04 1.48
C SER A 108 7.80 -13.48 2.91
N SER A 109 8.54 -12.41 3.20
CA SER A 109 8.54 -11.79 4.53
C SER A 109 7.16 -11.26 4.93
N MET A 110 6.41 -10.68 3.96
CA MET A 110 5.04 -10.21 4.21
C MET A 110 4.08 -11.36 4.50
N VAL A 111 4.14 -12.43 3.69
CA VAL A 111 3.31 -13.62 3.87
C VAL A 111 3.60 -14.27 5.24
N GLU A 112 4.87 -14.46 5.58
CA GLU A 112 5.27 -15.02 6.87
C GLU A 112 4.79 -14.15 8.04
N ALA A 113 4.93 -12.83 7.94
CA ALA A 113 4.47 -11.91 8.98
C ALA A 113 2.95 -11.97 9.15
N MET A 114 2.18 -12.01 8.06
CA MET A 114 0.72 -12.12 8.11
C MET A 114 0.28 -13.47 8.70
N LYS A 115 0.88 -14.58 8.29
CA LYS A 115 0.63 -15.90 8.88
C LYS A 115 0.95 -15.95 10.37
N LYS A 116 2.04 -15.32 10.78
CA LYS A 116 2.52 -15.36 12.17
C LYS A 116 1.74 -14.44 13.11
N TYR A 117 1.37 -13.24 12.65
CA TYR A 117 0.89 -12.18 13.53
C TYR A 117 -0.54 -11.75 13.34
N TYR A 118 -1.19 -12.00 12.21
CA TYR A 118 -2.56 -11.55 11.97
C TYR A 118 -3.51 -11.97 13.11
N GLY A 119 -4.25 -11.01 13.63
CA GLY A 119 -5.20 -11.22 14.74
C GLY A 119 -4.59 -11.38 16.12
N LYS A 120 -3.25 -11.52 16.23
CA LYS A 120 -2.58 -11.60 17.54
C LYS A 120 -2.53 -10.24 18.22
N ALA A 121 -2.52 -10.26 19.56
CA ALA A 121 -2.38 -9.05 20.35
C ALA A 121 -0.99 -8.41 20.15
N SER A 122 -1.01 -7.10 19.99
CA SER A 122 0.18 -6.26 20.01
C SER A 122 0.47 -5.72 21.40
N PRO A 123 1.66 -5.18 21.67
CA PRO A 123 2.00 -4.63 22.98
C PRO A 123 1.07 -3.50 23.47
N ASN A 124 0.41 -2.80 22.56
CA ASN A 124 -0.56 -1.75 22.90
C ASN A 124 -2.00 -2.25 23.10
N GLY A 125 -2.21 -3.58 23.13
CA GLY A 125 -3.51 -4.21 23.37
C GLY A 125 -4.42 -4.32 22.15
N LEU A 126 -4.02 -3.78 20.99
CA LEU A 126 -4.73 -3.96 19.73
C LEU A 126 -4.27 -5.27 19.06
N ARG A 127 -5.01 -5.72 18.05
CA ARG A 127 -4.62 -6.88 17.23
C ARG A 127 -3.93 -6.42 15.95
N TYR A 128 -2.99 -7.20 15.44
CA TYR A 128 -2.40 -6.90 14.14
C TYR A 128 -3.41 -7.18 13.01
N GLY A 129 -3.68 -6.21 12.17
CA GLY A 129 -4.65 -6.31 11.06
C GLY A 129 -4.07 -5.93 9.71
N MET A 130 -3.30 -4.86 9.65
CA MET A 130 -2.58 -4.42 8.47
C MET A 130 -1.08 -4.65 8.65
N PHE A 131 -0.40 -4.80 7.53
CA PHE A 131 1.05 -5.00 7.47
C PHE A 131 1.64 -4.03 6.46
N SER A 132 2.80 -3.49 6.76
CA SER A 132 3.52 -2.57 5.89
C SER A 132 5.01 -2.88 5.90
N ALA A 133 5.70 -2.63 4.81
CA ALA A 133 7.15 -2.71 4.78
C ALA A 133 7.79 -1.45 5.35
N CYS A 134 8.86 -1.63 6.10
CA CYS A 134 9.79 -0.56 6.38
C CYS A 134 10.58 -0.21 5.13
N PHE A 135 10.87 1.06 4.91
CA PHE A 135 11.75 1.50 3.84
C PHE A 135 12.58 2.73 4.24
N VAL A 136 13.70 2.92 3.57
CA VAL A 136 14.57 4.09 3.74
C VAL A 136 14.20 5.13 2.70
N HIS A 137 13.84 6.32 3.14
CA HIS A 137 13.50 7.41 2.25
C HIS A 137 14.76 7.92 1.52
N THR A 138 14.76 7.88 0.20
CA THR A 138 15.95 8.19 -0.64
C THR A 138 16.47 9.60 -0.41
N ARG A 139 15.58 10.58 -0.27
CA ARG A 139 15.93 11.99 -0.12
C ARG A 139 16.57 12.31 1.23
N THR A 140 16.03 11.76 2.31
CA THR A 140 16.49 12.08 3.67
C THR A 140 17.52 11.08 4.18
N LYS A 141 17.71 9.94 3.49
CA LYS A 141 18.48 8.77 3.96
C LYS A 141 18.07 8.29 5.36
N ARG A 142 16.90 8.72 5.82
CA ARG A 142 16.31 8.26 7.08
C ARG A 142 15.31 7.17 6.77
N GLU A 143 15.24 6.20 7.66
CA GLU A 143 14.10 5.30 7.66
C GLU A 143 12.85 6.15 7.87
N LYS A 144 11.91 6.12 6.93
CA LYS A 144 10.71 6.98 6.97
C LYS A 144 9.85 6.75 8.21
N ILE A 145 10.15 5.69 8.91
CA ILE A 145 9.52 5.33 10.17
C ILE A 145 10.19 6.04 11.35
N ASN A 146 11.50 6.34 11.25
CA ASN A 146 12.24 7.03 12.29
C ASN A 146 11.93 8.53 12.39
N ASP A 147 11.32 9.13 11.37
CA ASP A 147 10.89 10.53 11.46
C ASP A 147 9.74 10.73 12.46
N MET A 148 9.11 9.65 12.93
CA MET A 148 7.96 9.73 13.83
C MET A 148 8.03 8.81 15.05
N TYR A 149 8.80 7.73 15.00
CA TYR A 149 8.86 6.77 16.12
C TYR A 149 10.16 5.98 16.07
N GLU A 150 10.84 5.86 17.18
CA GLU A 150 11.88 4.85 17.35
C GLU A 150 11.22 3.47 17.19
N PHE A 151 11.82 2.61 16.35
CA PHE A 151 11.44 1.21 16.27
C PHE A 151 12.10 0.46 17.41
N PRO A 152 11.44 0.19 18.52
CA PRO A 152 11.95 -0.83 19.40
C PRO A 152 11.70 -2.18 18.72
N THR A 153 12.77 -2.86 18.31
CA THR A 153 12.69 -4.29 18.14
C THR A 153 12.63 -4.90 19.54
N ILE A 154 11.55 -5.55 19.87
CA ILE A 154 11.50 -6.38 21.07
C ILE A 154 11.96 -7.77 20.64
N ASN A 155 13.14 -8.19 21.10
CA ASN A 155 13.72 -9.51 20.79
C ASN A 155 13.87 -9.81 19.28
N ASN A 156 14.30 -8.82 18.47
CA ASN A 156 14.37 -8.91 17.00
C ASN A 156 13.02 -9.13 16.30
N GLU A 157 11.92 -8.93 16.98
CA GLU A 157 10.58 -8.99 16.41
C GLU A 157 10.10 -7.58 16.00
N PRO A 158 9.47 -7.43 14.83
CA PRO A 158 8.94 -6.15 14.40
C PRO A 158 7.84 -5.66 15.35
N PHE A 159 7.83 -4.38 15.64
CA PHE A 159 6.95 -3.77 16.62
C PHE A 159 5.69 -3.17 15.97
N ALA A 160 4.56 -3.23 16.70
CA ALA A 160 3.30 -2.61 16.27
C ALA A 160 3.33 -1.10 16.48
N MET A 161 3.02 -0.36 15.45
CA MET A 161 2.88 1.09 15.55
C MET A 161 1.51 1.54 15.05
N GLY A 162 0.89 2.43 15.78
CA GLY A 162 -0.38 3.07 15.39
C GLY A 162 -0.23 4.10 14.27
N GLY A 163 0.98 4.34 13.80
CA GLY A 163 1.33 5.47 12.95
C GLY A 163 1.53 5.16 11.47
N PHE A 164 2.00 5.92 10.78
CA PHE A 164 1.88 6.80 9.68
C PHE A 164 2.36 6.23 8.31
N ASN A 165 1.80 6.74 7.21
CA ASN A 165 2.27 6.70 5.82
C ASN A 165 2.89 5.38 5.34
N SER A 166 2.14 4.32 5.26
CA SER A 166 2.60 3.21 4.48
C SER A 166 2.14 3.39 3.04
N CYS A 167 3.07 3.66 2.16
CA CYS A 167 2.93 3.49 0.73
C CYS A 167 2.72 2.03 0.33
N PHE A 168 2.78 1.14 1.31
CA PHE A 168 2.70 -0.30 1.18
C PHE A 168 1.69 -0.85 2.18
N ARG A 169 0.57 -1.38 1.69
CA ARG A 169 -0.60 -1.76 2.50
C ARG A 169 -0.97 -3.19 2.21
N CYS A 170 -0.56 -4.10 3.10
CA CYS A 170 -0.90 -5.51 3.01
C CYS A 170 -1.89 -5.90 4.10
N ALA A 171 -2.81 -6.78 3.75
CA ALA A 171 -3.68 -7.45 4.70
C ALA A 171 -4.25 -8.74 4.10
N PRO A 172 -4.74 -9.67 4.93
CA PRO A 172 -5.56 -10.78 4.45
C PRO A 172 -6.80 -10.30 3.70
N THR A 173 -7.23 -11.03 2.69
CA THR A 173 -8.40 -10.68 1.87
C THR A 173 -9.67 -10.47 2.71
N ASN A 174 -9.90 -11.31 3.71
CA ASN A 174 -11.05 -11.13 4.59
C ASN A 174 -10.98 -9.84 5.43
N HIS A 175 -9.76 -9.37 5.75
CA HIS A 175 -9.57 -8.09 6.46
C HIS A 175 -9.85 -6.91 5.54
N TRP A 176 -9.44 -6.98 4.26
CA TRP A 176 -9.82 -6.00 3.25
C TRP A 176 -11.34 -5.89 3.11
N ASN A 177 -12.05 -7.01 3.09
CA ASN A 177 -13.49 -7.04 2.90
C ASN A 177 -14.30 -6.62 4.14
N ASN A 178 -13.90 -7.05 5.32
CA ASN A 178 -14.72 -6.92 6.52
C ASN A 178 -14.33 -5.76 7.43
N VAL A 179 -13.06 -5.34 7.38
CA VAL A 179 -12.52 -4.29 8.25
C VAL A 179 -12.23 -3.02 7.47
N LEU A 180 -11.37 -3.11 6.45
CA LEU A 180 -10.93 -1.96 5.66
C LEU A 180 -12.01 -1.48 4.70
N LYS A 181 -12.76 -2.39 4.09
CA LYS A 181 -13.87 -2.14 3.14
C LYS A 181 -13.46 -1.31 1.92
N GLY A 182 -12.21 -1.53 1.45
CA GLY A 182 -11.65 -0.76 0.35
C GLY A 182 -11.37 0.70 0.70
N TYR A 183 -11.06 1.49 -0.33
CA TYR A 183 -10.81 2.93 -0.22
C TYR A 183 -12.11 3.72 -0.25
N ASP A 184 -12.13 4.85 0.45
CA ASP A 184 -13.23 5.79 0.36
C ASP A 184 -13.21 6.46 -1.03
N THR A 185 -14.35 6.41 -1.71
CA THR A 185 -14.53 6.99 -3.04
C THR A 185 -15.16 8.37 -3.02
N ASP A 186 -15.28 8.98 -1.86
CA ASP A 186 -15.71 10.36 -1.74
C ASP A 186 -14.76 11.26 -2.56
N GLU A 187 -15.30 12.00 -3.52
CA GLU A 187 -14.55 12.85 -4.45
C GLU A 187 -13.70 13.93 -3.77
N TYR A 188 -14.00 14.23 -2.52
CA TYR A 188 -13.26 15.20 -1.71
C TYR A 188 -12.03 14.59 -1.01
N LEU A 189 -11.86 13.26 -1.02
CA LEU A 189 -10.74 12.56 -0.39
C LEU A 189 -9.77 12.02 -1.44
N ILE A 190 -9.05 12.90 -2.11
CA ILE A 190 -8.39 12.59 -3.38
C ILE A 190 -7.06 11.82 -3.21
N SER A 191 -6.29 12.00 -2.13
CA SER A 191 -4.95 11.39 -2.08
C SER A 191 -4.47 10.87 -0.71
N ILE A 192 -4.01 11.73 0.15
CA ILE A 192 -3.32 11.35 1.41
C ILE A 192 -4.28 10.70 2.41
N TYR A 193 -5.50 11.21 2.48
CA TYR A 193 -6.48 10.78 3.47
C TYR A 193 -7.15 9.44 3.17
N GLN A 194 -7.01 8.91 1.95
CA GLN A 194 -7.45 7.56 1.63
C GLN A 194 -6.76 6.51 2.51
N THR A 195 -5.45 6.66 2.72
CA THR A 195 -4.71 5.78 3.64
C THR A 195 -5.08 6.05 5.10
N ALA A 196 -5.34 7.31 5.48
CA ALA A 196 -5.82 7.66 6.81
C ALA A 196 -7.16 6.99 7.12
N THR A 197 -8.07 6.93 6.15
CA THR A 197 -9.36 6.24 6.30
C THR A 197 -9.20 4.74 6.54
N LEU A 198 -8.32 4.07 5.81
CA LEU A 198 -8.04 2.65 6.04
C LEU A 198 -7.54 2.40 7.47
N ARG A 199 -6.63 3.23 7.94
CA ARG A 199 -6.09 3.13 9.30
C ARG A 199 -7.15 3.44 10.36
N TRP A 200 -7.98 4.46 10.13
CA TRP A 200 -9.08 4.79 11.01
C TRP A 200 -10.03 3.59 11.18
N ARG A 201 -10.45 2.96 10.08
CA ARG A 201 -11.28 1.76 10.11
C ARG A 201 -10.59 0.59 10.81
N ASN A 202 -9.31 0.37 10.52
CA ASN A 202 -8.49 -0.65 11.17
C ASN A 202 -8.47 -0.46 12.70
N TYR A 203 -8.16 0.75 13.15
CA TYR A 203 -8.07 1.11 14.57
C TYR A 203 -9.41 0.95 15.29
N HIS A 204 -10.51 1.50 14.75
CA HIS A 204 -11.83 1.41 15.36
C HIS A 204 -12.41 -0.01 15.43
N LYS A 205 -11.84 -0.93 14.68
CA LYS A 205 -12.14 -2.36 14.78
C LYS A 205 -11.18 -3.11 15.72
N GLY A 206 -10.34 -2.38 16.47
CA GLY A 206 -9.42 -2.96 17.44
C GLY A 206 -8.15 -3.54 16.82
N PHE A 207 -7.74 -3.01 15.65
CA PHE A 207 -6.53 -3.47 14.98
C PHE A 207 -5.48 -2.37 14.86
N THR A 208 -4.23 -2.79 14.73
CA THR A 208 -3.06 -1.93 14.48
C THR A 208 -2.27 -2.42 13.26
N ILE A 209 -1.23 -1.69 12.89
CA ILE A 209 -0.35 -2.00 11.77
C ILE A 209 0.94 -2.61 12.30
N LEU A 210 1.41 -3.68 11.65
CA LEU A 210 2.74 -4.23 11.87
C LEU A 210 3.66 -3.81 10.72
N PHE A 211 4.82 -3.26 11.06
CA PHE A 211 5.87 -2.97 10.10
C PHE A 211 6.86 -4.14 10.02
N VAL A 212 7.12 -4.58 8.79
CA VAL A 212 7.93 -5.76 8.47
C VAL A 212 9.26 -5.33 7.88
N GLY A 213 10.33 -5.96 8.34
CA GLY A 213 11.68 -5.67 7.87
C GLY A 213 12.32 -4.46 8.57
N ASN A 214 13.52 -4.13 8.13
CA ASN A 214 14.40 -3.09 8.70
C ASN A 214 14.85 -2.06 7.64
N GLY A 215 13.97 -1.72 6.70
CA GLY A 215 14.26 -0.77 5.62
C GLY A 215 14.93 -1.37 4.38
N ASN A 216 15.14 -2.69 4.33
CA ASN A 216 15.84 -3.36 3.24
C ASN A 216 14.95 -4.14 2.26
N LEU A 217 13.63 -4.14 2.45
CA LEU A 217 12.69 -4.90 1.61
C LEU A 217 12.05 -4.04 0.50
N VAL A 218 12.05 -2.74 0.66
CA VAL A 218 11.48 -1.77 -0.28
C VAL A 218 12.48 -0.66 -0.52
N PHE A 219 12.56 -0.14 -1.72
CA PHE A 219 13.27 1.09 -2.01
C PHE A 219 12.31 2.15 -2.55
N ASP A 220 12.63 3.39 -2.26
CA ASP A 220 11.85 4.57 -2.63
C ASP A 220 12.58 5.33 -3.75
N ILE A 221 11.83 5.82 -4.73
CA ILE A 221 12.34 6.75 -5.75
C ILE A 221 11.85 8.14 -5.37
N ASP A 222 12.77 9.08 -5.21
CA ASP A 222 12.43 10.48 -4.92
C ASP A 222 11.57 11.06 -6.05
N ASN A 223 10.29 11.17 -5.77
CA ASN A 223 9.30 11.71 -6.69
C ASN A 223 9.01 13.16 -6.31
N GLN A 224 9.86 14.08 -6.80
CA GLN A 224 9.67 15.51 -6.57
C GLN A 224 8.36 15.98 -7.21
N GLY A 225 7.37 16.33 -6.43
CA GLY A 225 6.23 17.08 -6.90
C GLY A 225 4.83 16.53 -6.60
N ARG A 226 4.69 15.38 -5.98
CA ARG A 226 3.37 14.83 -5.59
C ARG A 226 2.92 15.22 -4.18
N GLY A 227 3.69 16.03 -3.47
CA GLY A 227 3.34 16.57 -2.15
C GLY A 227 2.35 17.73 -2.27
N THR A 228 1.20 17.53 -2.86
CA THR A 228 0.12 18.50 -2.81
C THR A 228 -0.53 18.40 -1.45
N SER A 229 -0.31 19.39 -0.59
CA SER A 229 -1.14 19.57 0.60
C SER A 229 -2.53 20.04 0.14
N PHE A 230 -3.55 19.31 0.53
CA PHE A 230 -4.94 19.70 0.30
C PHE A 230 -5.57 20.11 1.64
N PRO A 231 -5.47 21.40 2.05
CA PRO A 231 -6.06 21.86 3.31
C PRO A 231 -7.55 21.56 3.44
N ASN A 232 -8.28 21.64 2.31
CA ASN A 232 -9.70 21.32 2.28
C ASN A 232 -9.97 19.82 2.49
N GLU A 233 -9.09 18.96 1.98
CA GLU A 233 -9.19 17.50 2.16
C GLU A 233 -9.06 17.11 3.63
N LEU A 234 -8.12 17.74 4.36
CA LEU A 234 -7.96 17.53 5.80
C LEU A 234 -9.24 17.93 6.56
N ARG A 235 -9.79 19.09 6.26
CA ARG A 235 -11.02 19.56 6.91
C ARG A 235 -12.18 18.61 6.66
N LEU A 236 -12.38 18.19 5.41
CA LEU A 236 -13.45 17.27 5.03
C LEU A 236 -13.26 15.88 5.68
N TRP A 237 -12.03 15.41 5.76
CA TRP A 237 -11.71 14.16 6.44
C TRP A 237 -12.01 14.24 7.94
N ASP A 238 -11.60 15.35 8.60
CA ASP A 238 -11.90 15.62 10.01
C ASP A 238 -13.44 15.68 10.26
N GLU A 239 -14.18 16.35 9.40
CA GLU A 239 -15.64 16.44 9.50
C GLU A 239 -16.32 15.06 9.36
N LYS A 240 -15.81 14.21 8.47
CA LYS A 240 -16.37 12.88 8.20
C LYS A 240 -16.00 11.83 9.24
N TYR A 241 -14.77 11.82 9.73
CA TYR A 241 -14.22 10.74 10.54
C TYR A 241 -13.79 11.14 11.95
N CYS A 242 -13.45 12.40 12.19
CA CYS A 242 -12.93 12.88 13.47
C CYS A 242 -13.83 13.89 14.15
N LYS A 243 -15.07 13.50 14.45
CA LYS A 243 -16.03 14.39 15.14
C LYS A 243 -15.70 14.72 16.59
N SER A 244 -14.61 14.26 17.18
CA SER A 244 -14.06 14.68 18.49
C SER A 244 -12.82 13.89 18.89
N ASP A 245 -11.97 14.44 19.73
CA ASP A 245 -10.90 13.90 20.62
C ASP A 245 -9.98 12.74 20.15
N THR A 246 -10.30 12.03 19.10
CA THR A 246 -9.52 10.89 18.61
C THR A 246 -8.31 11.27 17.77
N ARG A 247 -8.21 12.54 17.36
CA ARG A 247 -7.14 13.03 16.48
C ARG A 247 -5.75 12.86 17.07
N SER A 248 -5.59 13.13 18.36
CA SER A 248 -4.31 12.98 19.07
C SER A 248 -3.82 11.52 19.13
N ASN A 249 -4.75 10.56 19.17
CA ASN A 249 -4.43 9.14 19.21
C ASN A 249 -4.08 8.57 17.82
N TYR A 250 -4.47 9.27 16.74
CA TYR A 250 -4.23 8.85 15.36
C TYR A 250 -2.88 9.27 14.83
N PHE A 251 -2.46 10.48 15.18
CA PHE A 251 -1.29 11.09 14.59
C PHE A 251 -0.10 11.14 15.56
N GLY A 252 -0.23 10.51 16.73
CA GLY A 252 0.78 10.51 17.77
C GLY A 252 1.17 11.95 18.19
N LYS A 253 1.17 12.24 19.44
CA LYS A 253 1.91 13.42 19.93
C LYS A 253 3.36 13.07 20.00
#